data_328df929ecd72cbfb88cb5e6da3401a9
#
_entry.id   328df929ecd72cbfb88cb5e6da3401a9
#
_cell.length_a   1.000
_cell.length_b   1.000
_cell.length_c   1.000
_cell.angle_alpha   90.00
_cell.angle_beta   90.00
_cell.angle_gamma   90.00
#
_symmetry.space_group_name_H-M   'P 1'
#
loop_
_entity.id
_entity.type
_entity.pdbx_description
1 polymer ?
#
loop_
_entity_poly.entity_id
_entity_poly.type
_entity_poly.pdbx_seq_one_letter_code
_entity_poly.pdbx_strand_id
1 'polypeptide(L)'
;DGKTKIYSLLSAYTINENFPYLNGIQGQFVDRTEEYNLRKEKEELLDQKLRDQEIIEEKTKKLENIANRLAKYLSPQVYKSIFENEGQQNSEVSPYNRKNLTVFFSDIENFTDLSDSLEPEKLAEIINNYLSEMTLIAIKCGGTIDKFIGDAVMVFFGDPETLGDEQDAIRCVDMALKMKNRVNELRDFWNRNGVRGGLNVRMGIATGYCTVGNF
;
A
#
# COMPACT_ATOMS: atom_id res chain seq x y z
N ASP A 1 -27.37 -18.84 -49.70
CA ASP A 1 -26.57 -18.99 -48.48
C ASP A 1 -27.03 -18.10 -47.30
N GLY A 2 -27.97 -17.17 -47.53
CA GLY A 2 -28.51 -16.27 -46.46
C GLY A 2 -27.51 -15.27 -45.85
N LYS A 3 -26.31 -15.17 -46.42
CA LYS A 3 -25.29 -14.21 -45.92
C LYS A 3 -25.48 -12.86 -46.63
N THR A 4 -25.60 -11.78 -45.84
CA THR A 4 -25.64 -10.43 -46.36
C THR A 4 -24.28 -10.06 -46.96
N LYS A 5 -24.30 -9.56 -48.19
CA LYS A 5 -23.11 -9.05 -48.88
C LYS A 5 -23.20 -7.51 -49.01
N ILE A 6 -22.07 -6.85 -48.85
CA ILE A 6 -21.95 -5.40 -48.89
C ILE A 6 -21.15 -5.00 -50.14
N TYR A 7 -21.74 -4.22 -50.99
CA TYR A 7 -21.11 -3.74 -52.22
C TYR A 7 -21.02 -2.22 -52.20
N SER A 8 -19.91 -1.67 -52.67
CA SER A 8 -19.82 -0.23 -53.04
C SER A 8 -19.94 -0.11 -54.56
N LEU A 9 -20.70 0.90 -54.97
CA LEU A 9 -20.77 1.31 -56.37
C LEU A 9 -19.82 2.48 -56.58
N LEU A 10 -18.81 2.28 -57.39
CA LEU A 10 -17.99 3.36 -57.94
C LEU A 10 -18.52 3.69 -59.32
N SER A 11 -18.92 4.94 -59.54
CA SER A 11 -19.39 5.41 -60.83
C SER A 11 -18.56 6.61 -61.30
N ALA A 12 -18.21 6.60 -62.56
CA ALA A 12 -17.53 7.70 -63.22
C ALA A 12 -18.23 8.02 -64.55
N TYR A 13 -18.35 9.28 -64.86
CA TYR A 13 -18.82 9.72 -66.20
C TYR A 13 -17.60 9.89 -67.10
N THR A 14 -17.63 9.18 -68.21
CA THR A 14 -16.54 9.21 -69.20
C THR A 14 -17.01 10.07 -70.42
N ILE A 15 -16.21 11.04 -70.78
CA ILE A 15 -16.38 11.81 -71.95
C ILE A 15 -15.32 11.42 -72.96
N ASN A 16 -15.73 10.98 -74.12
CA ASN A 16 -14.85 10.66 -75.24
C ASN A 16 -15.15 11.69 -76.42
N GLU A 17 -14.24 12.61 -76.63
CA GLU A 17 -14.41 13.68 -77.61
C GLU A 17 -14.36 13.12 -79.06
N ASN A 18 -13.62 12.06 -79.31
CA ASN A 18 -13.47 11.49 -80.65
C ASN A 18 -14.61 10.49 -80.97
N PHE A 19 -15.23 9.94 -79.99
CA PHE A 19 -16.32 8.96 -80.14
C PHE A 19 -17.46 9.26 -79.17
N PRO A 20 -18.25 10.32 -79.38
CA PRO A 20 -19.29 10.76 -78.43
C PRO A 20 -20.34 9.70 -78.10
N TYR A 21 -20.54 8.69 -78.92
CA TYR A 21 -21.41 7.55 -78.63
C TYR A 21 -20.89 6.58 -77.51
N LEU A 22 -19.62 6.77 -77.08
CA LEU A 22 -19.04 6.08 -75.97
C LEU A 22 -19.15 6.88 -74.64
N ASN A 23 -19.73 8.09 -74.69
CA ASN A 23 -19.99 8.83 -73.49
C ASN A 23 -21.03 8.16 -72.65
N GLY A 24 -20.78 8.09 -71.37
CA GLY A 24 -21.72 7.44 -70.46
C GLY A 24 -21.20 7.28 -69.05
N ILE A 25 -22.05 6.73 -68.20
CA ILE A 25 -21.71 6.38 -66.86
C ILE A 25 -21.15 4.95 -66.83
N GLN A 26 -19.93 4.84 -66.39
CA GLN A 26 -19.32 3.55 -66.09
C GLN A 26 -19.39 3.29 -64.58
N GLY A 27 -19.98 2.18 -64.20
CA GLY A 27 -20.09 1.78 -62.80
C GLY A 27 -19.37 0.46 -62.54
N GLN A 28 -18.69 0.37 -61.41
CA GLN A 28 -18.06 -0.82 -60.93
C GLN A 28 -18.61 -1.18 -59.55
N PHE A 29 -19.10 -2.40 -59.38
CA PHE A 29 -19.46 -2.96 -58.09
C PHE A 29 -18.25 -3.64 -57.49
N VAL A 30 -17.90 -3.21 -56.28
CA VAL A 30 -16.79 -3.81 -55.50
C VAL A 30 -17.38 -4.48 -54.26
N ASP A 31 -17.15 -5.76 -54.10
CA ASP A 31 -17.53 -6.49 -52.88
C ASP A 31 -16.64 -6.03 -51.73
N ARG A 32 -17.24 -5.46 -50.71
CA ARG A 32 -16.56 -4.96 -49.50
C ARG A 32 -17.02 -5.67 -48.23
N THR A 33 -17.61 -6.83 -48.38
CA THR A 33 -18.18 -7.61 -47.27
C THR A 33 -17.11 -7.96 -46.23
N GLU A 34 -15.92 -8.33 -46.66
CA GLU A 34 -14.81 -8.70 -45.77
C GLU A 34 -14.28 -7.46 -45.02
N GLU A 35 -14.07 -6.35 -45.75
CA GLU A 35 -13.61 -5.10 -45.15
C GLU A 35 -14.59 -4.55 -44.11
N TYR A 36 -15.89 -4.63 -44.41
CA TYR A 36 -16.95 -4.22 -43.48
C TYR A 36 -16.99 -5.11 -42.24
N ASN A 37 -16.87 -6.44 -42.38
CA ASN A 37 -16.88 -7.36 -41.26
C ASN A 37 -15.66 -7.17 -40.37
N LEU A 38 -14.48 -7.01 -40.93
CA LEU A 38 -13.25 -6.71 -40.19
C LEU A 38 -13.34 -5.37 -39.43
N ARG A 39 -13.92 -4.36 -40.05
CA ARG A 39 -14.13 -3.07 -39.40
C ARG A 39 -15.07 -3.19 -38.20
N LYS A 40 -16.17 -3.91 -38.37
CA LYS A 40 -17.17 -4.15 -37.33
C LYS A 40 -16.56 -4.95 -36.16
N GLU A 41 -15.82 -6.00 -36.45
CA GLU A 41 -15.11 -6.80 -35.44
C GLU A 41 -14.09 -5.95 -34.67
N LYS A 42 -13.36 -5.06 -35.38
CA LYS A 42 -12.42 -4.14 -34.74
C LYS A 42 -13.12 -3.12 -33.82
N GLU A 43 -14.29 -2.60 -34.25
CA GLU A 43 -15.08 -1.71 -33.42
C GLU A 43 -15.61 -2.40 -32.17
N GLU A 44 -16.13 -3.62 -32.28
CA GLU A 44 -16.60 -4.43 -31.16
C GLU A 44 -15.46 -4.77 -30.17
N LEU A 45 -14.27 -5.11 -30.68
CA LEU A 45 -13.09 -5.36 -29.85
C LEU A 45 -12.59 -4.10 -29.13
N LEU A 46 -12.67 -2.96 -29.79
CA LEU A 46 -12.29 -1.67 -29.16
C LEU A 46 -13.23 -1.32 -28.02
N ASP A 47 -14.54 -1.48 -28.24
CA ASP A 47 -15.56 -1.26 -27.21
C ASP A 47 -15.39 -2.21 -26.01
N GLN A 48 -15.02 -3.46 -26.29
CA GLN A 48 -14.73 -4.42 -25.23
C GLN A 48 -13.50 -4.02 -24.43
N LYS A 49 -12.41 -3.60 -25.09
CA LYS A 49 -11.21 -3.09 -24.41
C LYS A 49 -11.49 -1.89 -23.54
N LEU A 50 -12.31 -0.96 -23.99
CA LEU A 50 -12.69 0.23 -23.20
C LEU A 50 -13.44 -0.18 -21.93
N ARG A 51 -14.43 -1.08 -22.04
CA ARG A 51 -15.14 -1.59 -20.87
C ARG A 51 -14.23 -2.34 -19.89
N ASP A 52 -13.33 -3.17 -20.40
CA ASP A 52 -12.37 -3.91 -19.56
C ASP A 52 -11.41 -2.93 -18.83
N GLN A 53 -11.00 -1.86 -19.50
CA GLN A 53 -10.15 -0.83 -18.91
C GLN A 53 -10.87 -0.07 -17.77
N GLU A 54 -12.14 0.31 -17.96
CA GLU A 54 -12.96 0.93 -16.91
C GLU A 54 -13.11 0.02 -15.68
N ILE A 55 -13.34 -1.28 -15.90
CA ILE A 55 -13.44 -2.28 -14.81
C ILE A 55 -12.12 -2.41 -14.05
N ILE A 56 -10.99 -2.42 -14.77
CA ILE A 56 -9.66 -2.48 -14.17
C ILE A 56 -9.39 -1.23 -13.32
N GLU A 57 -9.69 -0.05 -13.84
CA GLU A 57 -9.52 1.21 -13.11
C GLU A 57 -10.37 1.26 -11.84
N GLU A 58 -11.62 0.81 -11.91
CA GLU A 58 -12.50 0.74 -10.71
C GLU A 58 -11.96 -0.23 -9.66
N LYS A 59 -11.51 -1.42 -10.10
CA LYS A 59 -10.91 -2.41 -9.20
C LYS A 59 -9.61 -1.91 -8.59
N THR A 60 -8.76 -1.24 -9.36
CA THR A 60 -7.51 -0.66 -8.87
C THR A 60 -7.78 0.39 -7.80
N LYS A 61 -8.71 1.32 -8.03
CA LYS A 61 -9.13 2.31 -7.02
C LYS A 61 -9.68 1.67 -5.75
N LYS A 62 -10.44 0.57 -5.87
CA LYS A 62 -10.94 -0.16 -4.70
C LYS A 62 -9.81 -0.80 -3.90
N LEU A 63 -8.83 -1.42 -4.58
CA LEU A 63 -7.67 -2.03 -3.94
C LEU A 63 -6.81 -0.99 -3.24
N GLU A 64 -6.53 0.15 -3.87
CA GLU A 64 -5.81 1.28 -3.27
C GLU A 64 -6.52 1.81 -2.00
N ASN A 65 -7.83 1.94 -2.04
CA ASN A 65 -8.62 2.35 -0.88
C ASN A 65 -8.53 1.35 0.28
N ILE A 66 -8.59 0.06 -0.02
CA ILE A 66 -8.45 -1.00 0.98
C ILE A 66 -7.04 -0.99 1.54
N ALA A 67 -6.01 -0.91 0.70
CA ALA A 67 -4.61 -0.82 1.11
C ALA A 67 -4.37 0.39 2.03
N ASN A 68 -4.87 1.57 1.65
CA ASN A 68 -4.76 2.80 2.46
C ASN A 68 -5.52 2.71 3.79
N ARG A 69 -6.62 1.98 3.85
CA ARG A 69 -7.33 1.73 5.11
C ARG A 69 -6.56 0.75 6.00
N LEU A 70 -6.03 -0.32 5.42
CA LEU A 70 -5.21 -1.30 6.15
C LEU A 70 -3.92 -0.67 6.66
N ALA A 71 -3.30 0.26 5.89
CA ALA A 71 -2.10 1.00 6.31
C ALA A 71 -2.26 1.73 7.65
N LYS A 72 -3.49 2.11 8.01
CA LYS A 72 -3.78 2.77 9.29
C LYS A 72 -3.74 1.81 10.50
N TYR A 73 -3.87 0.50 10.25
CA TYR A 73 -3.96 -0.52 11.29
C TYR A 73 -2.75 -1.47 11.29
N LEU A 74 -1.91 -1.40 10.26
CA LEU A 74 -0.68 -2.18 10.14
C LEU A 74 0.52 -1.32 10.48
N SER A 75 1.54 -1.93 11.08
CA SER A 75 2.82 -1.23 11.18
C SER A 75 3.35 -0.91 9.78
N PRO A 76 4.09 0.23 9.61
CA PRO A 76 4.63 0.62 8.31
C PRO A 76 5.48 -0.47 7.65
N GLN A 77 6.20 -1.26 8.44
CA GLN A 77 7.05 -2.34 7.96
C GLN A 77 6.24 -3.55 7.47
N VAL A 78 5.16 -3.91 8.19
CA VAL A 78 4.26 -4.99 7.76
C VAL A 78 3.53 -4.59 6.48
N TYR A 79 3.07 -3.32 6.39
CA TYR A 79 2.48 -2.80 5.16
C TYR A 79 3.46 -2.90 3.98
N LYS A 80 4.70 -2.45 4.19
CA LYS A 80 5.77 -2.49 3.18
C LYS A 80 6.09 -3.92 2.74
N SER A 81 6.19 -4.85 3.69
CA SER A 81 6.44 -6.28 3.42
C SER A 81 5.33 -6.93 2.58
N ILE A 82 4.06 -6.54 2.80
CA ILE A 82 2.91 -7.10 2.08
C ILE A 82 2.76 -6.49 0.68
N PHE A 83 2.97 -5.18 0.54
CA PHE A 83 2.61 -4.45 -0.68
C PHE A 83 3.80 -4.03 -1.57
N GLU A 84 5.02 -3.97 -1.05
CA GLU A 84 6.20 -3.56 -1.83
C GLU A 84 7.08 -4.74 -2.29
N ASN A 85 6.91 -5.95 -1.74
CA ASN A 85 7.68 -7.15 -2.14
C ASN A 85 7.02 -7.92 -3.29
N GLU A 86 6.45 -7.26 -4.28
CA GLU A 86 5.84 -7.88 -5.48
C GLU A 86 6.84 -8.62 -6.41
N GLY A 87 8.12 -8.67 -6.07
CA GLY A 87 9.17 -9.24 -6.93
C GLY A 87 9.65 -10.66 -6.61
N GLN A 88 9.26 -11.25 -5.50
CA GLN A 88 9.68 -12.60 -5.12
C GLN A 88 8.51 -13.56 -4.93
N GLN A 89 7.81 -13.84 -6.02
CA GLN A 89 6.97 -15.04 -6.14
C GLN A 89 7.88 -16.25 -6.23
N ASN A 90 8.09 -16.94 -5.12
CA ASN A 90 8.38 -18.38 -5.02
C ASN A 90 9.12 -18.69 -3.70
N SER A 91 8.51 -18.38 -2.58
CA SER A 91 8.80 -19.19 -1.39
C SER A 91 7.46 -19.63 -0.82
N GLU A 92 7.27 -20.92 -0.69
CA GLU A 92 6.24 -21.51 0.17
C GLU A 92 6.43 -20.86 1.55
N VAL A 93 5.63 -19.83 1.82
CA VAL A 93 5.65 -19.15 3.11
C VAL A 93 5.09 -20.14 4.11
N SER A 94 6.00 -20.83 4.79
CA SER A 94 5.61 -21.56 6.01
C SER A 94 4.88 -20.56 6.89
N PRO A 95 3.64 -20.84 7.32
CA PRO A 95 2.83 -19.89 8.06
C PRO A 95 3.48 -19.43 9.39
N TYR A 96 4.55 -20.12 9.83
CA TYR A 96 5.28 -19.82 11.05
C TYR A 96 6.78 -19.96 10.82
N ASN A 97 7.51 -18.88 11.07
CA ASN A 97 8.98 -18.88 11.03
C ASN A 97 9.54 -18.64 12.45
N ARG A 98 10.44 -19.53 12.88
CA ARG A 98 11.15 -19.35 14.15
C ARG A 98 12.43 -18.57 13.90
N LYS A 99 12.50 -17.34 14.45
CA LYS A 99 13.63 -16.42 14.30
C LYS A 99 14.17 -16.01 15.66
N ASN A 100 15.47 -15.74 15.73
CA ASN A 100 16.05 -15.10 16.91
C ASN A 100 15.83 -13.59 16.77
N LEU A 101 15.06 -13.01 17.67
CA LEU A 101 14.68 -11.60 17.64
C LEU A 101 15.13 -10.91 18.91
N THR A 102 15.47 -9.63 18.80
CA THR A 102 15.58 -8.74 19.94
C THR A 102 14.28 -7.96 20.07
N VAL A 103 13.54 -8.20 21.13
CA VAL A 103 12.24 -7.62 21.41
C VAL A 103 12.37 -6.53 22.45
N PHE A 104 11.75 -5.40 22.20
CA PHE A 104 11.65 -4.24 23.07
C PHE A 104 10.19 -4.00 23.46
N PHE A 105 9.98 -3.71 24.73
CA PHE A 105 8.73 -3.21 25.28
C PHE A 105 8.95 -1.91 26.02
N SER A 106 8.06 -0.96 25.84
CA SER A 106 7.95 0.21 26.70
C SER A 106 6.52 0.42 27.16
N ASP A 107 6.36 1.00 28.34
CA ASP A 107 5.10 1.18 29.06
C ASP A 107 5.19 2.46 29.92
N ILE A 108 4.12 3.24 30.00
CA ILE A 108 4.07 4.46 30.81
C ILE A 108 3.79 4.07 32.27
N GLU A 109 4.64 4.53 33.19
CA GLU A 109 4.44 4.29 34.61
C GLU A 109 3.16 5.00 35.11
N ASN A 110 2.36 4.24 35.90
CA ASN A 110 1.11 4.71 36.49
C ASN A 110 0.11 5.28 35.47
N PHE A 111 0.07 4.65 34.26
CA PHE A 111 -0.83 5.11 33.17
C PHE A 111 -2.31 5.12 33.58
N THR A 112 -2.76 4.16 34.39
CA THR A 112 -4.14 4.10 34.87
C THR A 112 -4.49 5.35 35.69
N ASP A 113 -3.63 5.76 36.65
CA ASP A 113 -3.84 6.96 37.46
C ASP A 113 -3.82 8.22 36.60
N LEU A 114 -2.94 8.23 35.58
CA LEU A 114 -2.88 9.33 34.61
C LEU A 114 -4.18 9.43 33.81
N SER A 115 -4.71 8.30 33.33
CA SER A 115 -5.92 8.26 32.54
C SER A 115 -7.16 8.71 33.32
N ASP A 116 -7.20 8.43 34.61
CA ASP A 116 -8.29 8.85 35.49
C ASP A 116 -8.21 10.34 35.88
N SER A 117 -7.02 10.95 35.74
CA SER A 117 -6.77 12.33 36.16
C SER A 117 -6.95 13.37 35.04
N LEU A 118 -7.04 12.96 33.79
CA LEU A 118 -7.09 13.82 32.62
C LEU A 118 -8.42 13.71 31.87
N GLU A 119 -8.81 14.83 31.24
CA GLU A 119 -9.92 14.82 30.28
C GLU A 119 -9.56 13.92 29.07
N PRO A 120 -10.51 13.14 28.51
CA PRO A 120 -10.25 12.14 27.46
C PRO A 120 -9.54 12.72 26.23
N GLU A 121 -9.88 13.94 25.82
CA GLU A 121 -9.28 14.62 24.67
C GLU A 121 -7.79 14.95 24.92
N LYS A 122 -7.48 15.42 26.13
CA LYS A 122 -6.09 15.70 26.53
C LYS A 122 -5.27 14.44 26.68
N LEU A 123 -5.85 13.41 27.27
CA LEU A 123 -5.21 12.10 27.34
C LEU A 123 -4.87 11.58 25.93
N ALA A 124 -5.82 11.65 25.01
CA ALA A 124 -5.61 11.21 23.63
C ALA A 124 -4.49 12.01 22.93
N GLU A 125 -4.42 13.34 23.15
CA GLU A 125 -3.35 14.18 22.61
C GLU A 125 -1.97 13.77 23.13
N ILE A 126 -1.85 13.57 24.44
CA ILE A 126 -0.60 13.17 25.10
C ILE A 126 -0.14 11.81 24.63
N ILE A 127 -1.04 10.81 24.59
CA ILE A 127 -0.71 9.46 24.15
C ILE A 127 -0.32 9.45 22.68
N ASN A 128 -1.08 10.12 21.82
CA ASN A 128 -0.75 10.20 20.39
C ASN A 128 0.61 10.88 20.16
N ASN A 129 0.93 11.93 20.92
CA ASN A 129 2.24 12.56 20.87
C ASN A 129 3.35 11.58 21.29
N TYR A 130 3.20 10.90 22.43
CA TYR A 130 4.15 9.90 22.92
C TYR A 130 4.36 8.79 21.90
N LEU A 131 3.28 8.12 21.46
CA LEU A 131 3.34 7.01 20.52
C LEU A 131 3.96 7.42 19.18
N SER A 132 3.66 8.62 18.69
CA SER A 132 4.22 9.16 17.45
C SER A 132 5.73 9.37 17.55
N GLU A 133 6.21 9.96 18.65
CA GLU A 133 7.63 10.19 18.88
C GLU A 133 8.41 8.87 19.03
N MET A 134 7.88 7.90 19.78
CA MET A 134 8.49 6.58 19.94
C MET A 134 8.52 5.84 18.60
N THR A 135 7.45 5.91 17.82
CA THR A 135 7.37 5.33 16.47
C THR A 135 8.46 5.88 15.54
N LEU A 136 8.63 7.20 15.50
CA LEU A 136 9.64 7.84 14.66
C LEU A 136 11.06 7.40 15.02
N ILE A 137 11.37 7.22 16.31
CA ILE A 137 12.67 6.75 16.77
C ILE A 137 12.85 5.27 16.41
N ALA A 138 11.84 4.42 16.62
CA ALA A 138 11.89 3.01 16.29
C ALA A 138 12.20 2.81 14.80
N ILE A 139 11.47 3.47 13.91
CA ILE A 139 11.67 3.40 12.47
C ILE A 139 13.07 3.88 12.06
N LYS A 140 13.53 5.02 12.60
CA LYS A 140 14.88 5.56 12.31
C LYS A 140 16.00 4.61 12.74
N CYS A 141 15.80 3.83 13.79
CA CYS A 141 16.76 2.83 14.25
C CYS A 141 16.63 1.48 13.52
N GLY A 142 15.64 1.35 12.62
CA GLY A 142 15.37 0.13 11.86
C GLY A 142 14.68 -0.96 12.68
N GLY A 143 13.95 -0.56 13.73
CA GLY A 143 13.07 -1.46 14.49
C GLY A 143 11.73 -1.66 13.77
N THR A 144 11.18 -2.84 13.87
CA THR A 144 9.86 -3.19 13.38
C THR A 144 8.84 -3.05 14.51
N ILE A 145 7.86 -2.16 14.32
CA ILE A 145 6.78 -1.98 15.30
C ILE A 145 5.78 -3.11 15.09
N ASP A 146 5.57 -3.92 16.14
CA ASP A 146 4.57 -4.98 16.11
C ASP A 146 3.17 -4.41 16.36
N LYS A 147 2.97 -3.86 17.54
CA LYS A 147 1.68 -3.30 17.95
C LYS A 147 1.83 -2.30 19.09
N PHE A 148 0.74 -1.56 19.32
CA PHE A 148 0.52 -0.80 20.54
C PHE A 148 -0.50 -1.54 21.42
N ILE A 149 -0.22 -1.63 22.71
CA ILE A 149 -1.09 -2.28 23.69
C ILE A 149 -1.43 -1.24 24.75
N GLY A 150 -2.51 -0.47 24.52
CA GLY A 150 -2.80 0.71 25.32
C GLY A 150 -1.71 1.78 25.14
N ASP A 151 -0.97 2.05 26.20
CA ASP A 151 0.18 2.96 26.23
C ASP A 151 1.52 2.27 25.97
N ALA A 152 1.53 0.95 25.88
CA ALA A 152 2.73 0.17 25.62
C ALA A 152 3.07 0.10 24.13
N VAL A 153 4.37 0.16 23.82
CA VAL A 153 4.93 0.00 22.49
C VAL A 153 5.75 -1.26 22.42
N MET A 154 5.42 -2.15 21.50
CA MET A 154 6.20 -3.34 21.20
C MET A 154 6.94 -3.15 19.87
N VAL A 155 8.28 -3.31 19.93
CA VAL A 155 9.18 -3.22 18.77
C VAL A 155 10.09 -4.44 18.78
N PHE A 156 10.45 -4.94 17.61
CA PHE A 156 11.46 -5.98 17.50
C PHE A 156 12.47 -5.69 16.38
N PHE A 157 13.63 -6.35 16.47
CA PHE A 157 14.69 -6.34 15.47
C PHE A 157 15.01 -7.76 15.06
N GLY A 158 15.41 -7.97 13.80
CA GLY A 158 15.72 -9.29 13.25
C GLY A 158 14.68 -9.81 12.24
N ASP A 159 13.60 -9.07 12.01
CA ASP A 159 12.58 -9.35 11.00
C ASP A 159 11.85 -8.07 10.57
N PRO A 160 11.50 -7.83 9.30
CA PRO A 160 11.88 -8.60 8.10
C PRO A 160 13.37 -8.47 7.74
N GLU A 161 14.04 -7.41 8.20
CA GLU A 161 15.45 -7.14 7.96
C GLU A 161 16.28 -7.45 9.19
N THR A 162 17.44 -8.07 9.00
CA THR A 162 18.41 -8.33 10.06
C THR A 162 19.82 -7.92 9.64
N LEU A 163 20.60 -7.43 10.60
CA LEU A 163 22.05 -7.22 10.45
C LEU A 163 22.84 -8.26 11.26
N GLY A 164 22.16 -9.29 11.77
CA GLY A 164 22.67 -10.30 12.66
C GLY A 164 22.35 -10.00 14.13
N ASP A 165 22.23 -11.07 14.94
CA ASP A 165 21.72 -11.04 16.32
C ASP A 165 22.40 -9.96 17.19
N GLU A 166 23.73 -9.85 17.10
CA GLU A 166 24.49 -8.87 17.88
C GLU A 166 24.17 -7.43 17.47
N GLN A 167 24.14 -7.14 16.16
CA GLN A 167 23.88 -5.79 15.66
C GLN A 167 22.42 -5.37 15.90
N ASP A 168 21.49 -6.30 15.78
CA ASP A 168 20.08 -6.07 16.08
C ASP A 168 19.87 -5.76 17.56
N ALA A 169 20.58 -6.44 18.47
CA ALA A 169 20.56 -6.13 19.90
C ALA A 169 21.15 -4.74 20.20
N ILE A 170 22.30 -4.39 19.58
CA ILE A 170 22.92 -3.08 19.73
C ILE A 170 21.98 -1.97 19.26
N ARG A 171 21.35 -2.12 18.09
CA ARG A 171 20.39 -1.14 17.54
C ARG A 171 19.17 -0.98 18.44
N CYS A 172 18.71 -2.07 19.04
CA CYS A 172 17.60 -2.04 19.99
C CYS A 172 17.94 -1.24 21.25
N VAL A 173 19.12 -1.42 21.81
CA VAL A 173 19.62 -0.66 22.98
C VAL A 173 19.79 0.82 22.61
N ASP A 174 20.39 1.14 21.46
CA ASP A 174 20.55 2.51 20.98
C ASP A 174 19.19 3.20 20.79
N MET A 175 18.20 2.50 20.22
CA MET A 175 16.82 2.97 20.12
C MET A 175 16.24 3.30 21.50
N ALA A 176 16.39 2.40 22.50
CA ALA A 176 15.86 2.60 23.83
C ALA A 176 16.48 3.84 24.52
N LEU A 177 17.78 4.04 24.34
CA LEU A 177 18.48 5.23 24.86
C LEU A 177 17.98 6.52 24.20
N LYS A 178 17.78 6.53 22.89
CA LYS A 178 17.19 7.66 22.15
C LYS A 178 15.77 7.94 22.59
N MET A 179 14.94 6.91 22.79
CA MET A 179 13.59 7.04 23.32
C MET A 179 13.58 7.66 24.72
N LYS A 180 14.45 7.18 25.62
CA LYS A 180 14.60 7.72 26.97
C LYS A 180 14.97 9.23 26.94
N ASN A 181 15.92 9.60 26.09
CA ASN A 181 16.32 11.00 25.94
C ASN A 181 15.14 11.84 25.41
N ARG A 182 14.40 11.34 24.43
CA ARG A 182 13.24 12.03 23.87
C ARG A 182 12.12 12.22 24.88
N VAL A 183 11.84 11.23 25.71
CA VAL A 183 10.90 11.33 26.84
C VAL A 183 11.28 12.48 27.76
N ASN A 184 12.58 12.63 28.09
CA ASN A 184 13.05 13.75 28.92
C ASN A 184 12.89 15.12 28.22
N GLU A 185 13.15 15.22 26.94
CA GLU A 185 12.96 16.46 26.16
C GLU A 185 11.50 16.91 26.10
N LEU A 186 10.56 15.94 26.02
CA LEU A 186 9.13 16.19 25.94
C LEU A 186 8.50 16.54 27.32
N ARG A 187 9.25 16.44 28.41
CA ARG A 187 8.73 16.68 29.78
C ARG A 187 8.06 18.03 29.93
N ASP A 188 8.64 19.10 29.37
CA ASP A 188 8.08 20.45 29.45
C ASP A 188 6.80 20.60 28.62
N PHE A 189 6.70 19.90 27.50
CA PHE A 189 5.48 19.85 26.71
C PHE A 189 4.35 19.20 27.51
N TRP A 190 4.58 18.05 28.11
CA TRP A 190 3.57 17.33 28.91
C TRP A 190 3.19 18.06 30.18
N ASN A 191 4.15 18.72 30.85
CA ASN A 191 3.86 19.59 31.99
C ASN A 191 2.86 20.72 31.65
N ARG A 192 3.05 21.36 30.49
CA ARG A 192 2.13 22.41 30.01
C ARG A 192 0.74 21.87 29.65
N ASN A 193 0.66 20.59 29.29
CA ASN A 193 -0.58 19.91 28.95
C ASN A 193 -1.24 19.19 30.13
N GLY A 194 -0.81 19.46 31.36
CA GLY A 194 -1.46 18.99 32.59
C GLY A 194 -0.82 17.76 33.23
N VAL A 195 0.20 17.14 32.62
CA VAL A 195 0.94 16.02 33.22
C VAL A 195 2.10 16.55 34.04
N ARG A 196 1.84 16.81 35.31
CA ARG A 196 2.85 17.35 36.24
C ARG A 196 4.00 16.34 36.44
N GLY A 197 5.24 16.77 36.16
CA GLY A 197 6.42 15.92 36.21
C GLY A 197 6.74 15.17 34.91
N GLY A 198 5.87 15.30 33.87
CA GLY A 198 6.02 14.60 32.61
C GLY A 198 5.68 13.12 32.69
N LEU A 199 5.90 12.38 31.61
CA LEU A 199 5.73 10.94 31.58
C LEU A 199 7.02 10.24 32.06
N ASN A 200 6.86 9.20 32.85
CA ASN A 200 7.92 8.24 33.14
C ASN A 200 7.63 6.96 32.37
N VAL A 201 8.66 6.39 31.75
CA VAL A 201 8.52 5.22 30.88
C VAL A 201 9.44 4.11 31.34
N ARG A 202 8.89 2.92 31.54
CA ARG A 202 9.65 1.70 31.74
C ARG A 202 9.97 1.07 30.40
N MET A 203 11.17 0.50 30.29
CA MET A 203 11.63 -0.14 29.07
C MET A 203 12.28 -1.47 29.40
N GLY A 204 11.99 -2.48 28.59
CA GLY A 204 12.57 -3.82 28.71
C GLY A 204 13.02 -4.33 27.34
N ILE A 205 14.18 -5.04 27.32
CA ILE A 205 14.75 -5.63 26.11
C ILE A 205 15.10 -7.08 26.44
N ALA A 206 14.76 -7.98 25.50
CA ALA A 206 15.14 -9.38 25.58
C ALA A 206 15.45 -9.92 24.17
N THR A 207 16.48 -10.77 24.06
CA THR A 207 16.80 -11.47 22.81
C THR A 207 16.52 -12.96 22.98
N GLY A 208 15.85 -13.57 21.99
CA GLY A 208 15.54 -15.00 22.02
C GLY A 208 14.77 -15.46 20.79
N TYR A 209 14.57 -16.77 20.73
CA TYR A 209 13.81 -17.37 19.62
C TYR A 209 12.32 -17.12 19.79
N CYS A 210 11.76 -16.42 18.80
CA CYS A 210 10.34 -16.11 18.70
C CYS A 210 9.74 -16.80 17.46
N THR A 211 8.45 -17.13 17.53
CA THR A 211 7.70 -17.54 16.35
C THR A 211 7.06 -16.29 15.73
N VAL A 212 7.39 -16.01 14.48
CA VAL A 212 6.84 -14.91 13.71
C VAL A 212 5.83 -15.46 12.71
N GLY A 213 4.62 -14.89 12.69
CA GLY A 213 3.55 -15.33 11.81
C GLY A 213 2.21 -14.70 12.19
N ASN A 214 1.20 -14.98 11.37
CA ASN A 214 -0.17 -14.57 11.65
C ASN A 214 -0.86 -15.69 12.44
N PHE A 215 -1.34 -15.39 13.63
CA PHE A 215 -2.02 -16.35 14.52
C PHE A 215 -3.51 -16.08 14.57
#